data_e6353c7657686ea0c730a31c64303106
#
_entry.id   e6353c7657686ea0c730a31c64303106
#
_cell.length_a   1.000
_cell.length_b   1.000
_cell.length_c   1.000
_cell.angle_alpha   90.00
_cell.angle_beta   90.00
_cell.angle_gamma   90.00
#
_symmetry.space_group_name_H-M   'P 1'
#
loop_
_entity.id
_entity.type
_entity.pdbx_description
1 polymer ?
#
loop_
_entity_poly.entity_id
_entity_poly.type
_entity_poly.pdbx_seq_one_letter_code
_entity_poly.pdbx_strand_id
1 'polypeptide(L)'
;VRLCMDRGGLSGDDGPTHHGLFDIGYLRHIPGLVHMQPKDENEFVDMLHTMAAYDKGPSAIRYPRGPIRGTAVKEQRELLEIGKAEVVADGADVALIGLGTMFEMAERTKEMLEAKGLSVALINPRFIKPLDTAVLETYARKCRVLCTFEDHVMLHGFGAAVIDHLHSVGIHTPVERIAWPDEFIEHGKPETLRELHGLTAEVATSKVLARLG
;
A
#
# COMPACT_ATOMS: atom_id res chain seq x y z
N VAL A 1 7.54 -22.39 2.66
CA VAL A 1 6.25 -22.06 3.28
C VAL A 1 5.60 -20.92 2.50
N ARG A 2 4.30 -21.05 2.22
CA ARG A 2 3.47 -20.04 1.56
C ARG A 2 2.30 -19.69 2.48
N LEU A 3 2.18 -18.43 2.85
CA LEU A 3 1.13 -17.93 3.74
C LEU A 3 0.09 -17.17 2.91
N CYS A 4 -1.15 -17.65 2.89
CA CYS A 4 -2.29 -16.95 2.31
C CYS A 4 -3.10 -16.34 3.45
N MET A 5 -3.00 -15.03 3.60
CA MET A 5 -3.56 -14.30 4.73
C MET A 5 -4.81 -13.54 4.28
N ASP A 6 -5.96 -14.12 4.54
CA ASP A 6 -7.24 -13.44 4.36
C ASP A 6 -7.45 -12.36 5.43
N ARG A 7 -8.43 -11.51 5.24
CA ARG A 7 -8.70 -10.35 6.11
C ARG A 7 -7.52 -9.39 6.31
N GLY A 8 -6.63 -9.31 5.31
CA GLY A 8 -5.56 -8.30 5.32
C GLY A 8 -6.16 -6.89 5.26
N GLY A 9 -6.01 -6.12 6.33
CA GLY A 9 -6.65 -4.82 6.51
C GLY A 9 -7.92 -4.90 7.36
N LEU A 10 -8.77 -3.90 7.21
CA LEU A 10 -10.04 -3.77 7.95
C LEU A 10 -11.05 -4.83 7.50
N SER A 11 -11.54 -5.64 8.42
CA SER A 11 -12.59 -6.66 8.18
C SER A 11 -14.01 -6.17 8.48
N GLY A 12 -14.16 -4.94 8.96
CA GLY A 12 -15.46 -4.31 9.20
C GLY A 12 -16.27 -4.96 10.34
N ASP A 13 -17.37 -5.61 9.99
CA ASP A 13 -18.32 -6.16 10.97
C ASP A 13 -17.75 -7.30 11.84
N ASP A 14 -16.68 -7.96 11.41
CA ASP A 14 -16.01 -9.02 12.18
C ASP A 14 -15.29 -8.47 13.44
N GLY A 15 -14.98 -7.18 13.45
CA GLY A 15 -14.43 -6.47 14.61
C GLY A 15 -12.93 -6.68 14.88
N PRO A 16 -12.43 -6.14 16.01
CA PRO A 16 -11.01 -6.00 16.30
C PRO A 16 -10.24 -7.32 16.35
N THR A 17 -10.90 -8.43 16.66
CA THR A 17 -10.26 -9.76 16.71
C THR A 17 -10.00 -10.36 15.33
N HIS A 18 -10.54 -9.76 14.26
CA HIS A 18 -10.43 -10.25 12.88
C HIS A 18 -9.80 -9.25 11.93
N HIS A 19 -9.61 -8.00 12.35
CA HIS A 19 -8.89 -7.02 11.53
C HIS A 19 -7.43 -7.41 11.34
N GLY A 20 -7.00 -7.55 10.08
CA GLY A 20 -5.62 -7.79 9.71
C GLY A 20 -4.82 -6.48 9.65
N LEU A 21 -4.78 -5.73 10.75
CA LEU A 21 -4.16 -4.40 10.80
C LEU A 21 -2.72 -4.40 11.34
N PHE A 22 -2.17 -5.57 11.70
CA PHE A 22 -0.86 -5.67 12.38
C PHE A 22 0.12 -6.60 11.67
N ASP A 23 -0.32 -7.34 10.65
CA ASP A 23 0.43 -8.42 10.00
C ASP A 23 1.68 -7.93 9.25
N ILE A 24 1.65 -6.76 8.64
CA ILE A 24 2.83 -6.16 8.00
C ILE A 24 3.93 -6.00 9.06
N GLY A 25 3.58 -5.47 10.22
CA GLY A 25 4.52 -5.21 11.31
C GLY A 25 5.27 -6.46 11.78
N TYR A 26 4.56 -7.55 12.06
CA TYR A 26 5.19 -8.77 12.59
C TYR A 26 5.77 -9.70 11.49
N LEU A 27 5.45 -9.50 10.21
CA LEU A 27 6.04 -10.29 9.12
C LEU A 27 7.27 -9.63 8.50
N ARG A 28 7.35 -8.30 8.46
CA ARG A 28 8.46 -7.58 7.82
C ARG A 28 9.84 -7.95 8.36
N HIS A 29 9.97 -8.29 9.64
CA HIS A 29 11.26 -8.62 10.23
C HIS A 29 11.76 -10.01 9.87
N ILE A 30 10.94 -10.90 9.28
CA ILE A 30 11.37 -12.26 8.92
C ILE A 30 12.37 -12.20 7.76
N PRO A 31 13.63 -12.66 7.94
CA PRO A 31 14.62 -12.65 6.86
C PRO A 31 14.19 -13.48 5.66
N GLY A 32 14.40 -12.96 4.45
CA GLY A 32 14.11 -13.68 3.20
C GLY A 32 12.64 -13.86 2.87
N LEU A 33 11.71 -13.33 3.67
CA LEU A 33 10.27 -13.37 3.35
C LEU A 33 9.96 -12.46 2.17
N VAL A 34 9.25 -12.98 1.18
CA VAL A 34 8.56 -12.19 0.15
C VAL A 34 7.13 -11.93 0.62
N HIS A 35 6.75 -10.66 0.79
CA HIS A 35 5.43 -10.27 1.28
C HIS A 35 4.73 -9.37 0.25
N MET A 36 3.55 -9.77 -0.20
CA MET A 36 2.80 -9.17 -1.30
C MET A 36 1.39 -8.74 -0.87
N GLN A 37 0.87 -7.71 -1.53
CA GLN A 37 -0.54 -7.31 -1.40
C GLN A 37 -1.07 -6.81 -2.75
N PRO A 38 -2.07 -7.47 -3.34
CA PRO A 38 -2.64 -7.08 -4.63
C PRO A 38 -3.57 -5.86 -4.52
N LYS A 39 -3.57 -5.00 -5.56
CA LYS A 39 -4.51 -3.88 -5.68
C LYS A 39 -5.89 -4.29 -6.20
N ASP A 40 -5.94 -5.38 -6.95
CA ASP A 40 -7.16 -5.91 -7.58
C ASP A 40 -7.11 -7.43 -7.73
N GLU A 41 -8.20 -8.02 -8.25
CA GLU A 41 -8.37 -9.45 -8.44
C GLU A 41 -7.43 -10.05 -9.49
N ASN A 42 -7.06 -9.30 -10.53
CA ASN A 42 -6.11 -9.77 -11.54
C ASN A 42 -4.70 -9.88 -10.96
N GLU A 43 -4.28 -8.85 -10.23
CA GLU A 43 -2.99 -8.86 -9.56
C GLU A 43 -2.93 -9.93 -8.45
N PHE A 44 -4.07 -10.22 -7.78
CA PHE A 44 -4.16 -11.33 -6.84
C PHE A 44 -3.83 -12.67 -7.49
N VAL A 45 -4.38 -12.94 -8.68
CA VAL A 45 -4.11 -14.18 -9.43
C VAL A 45 -2.65 -14.23 -9.88
N ASP A 46 -2.09 -13.13 -10.38
CA ASP A 46 -0.69 -13.02 -10.78
C ASP A 46 0.26 -13.24 -9.59
N MET A 47 -0.07 -12.69 -8.43
CA MET A 47 0.68 -12.88 -7.18
C MET A 47 0.62 -14.33 -6.67
N LEU A 48 -0.56 -14.98 -6.73
CA LEU A 48 -0.68 -16.41 -6.39
C LEU A 48 0.16 -17.27 -7.33
N HIS A 49 0.16 -16.95 -8.62
CA HIS A 49 0.97 -17.66 -9.61
C HIS A 49 2.48 -17.46 -9.34
N THR A 50 2.88 -16.22 -9.06
CA THR A 50 4.25 -15.87 -8.67
C THR A 50 4.67 -16.59 -7.38
N MET A 51 3.80 -16.59 -6.37
CA MET A 51 4.06 -17.29 -5.10
C MET A 51 4.19 -18.80 -5.30
N ALA A 52 3.38 -19.41 -6.18
CA ALA A 52 3.46 -20.82 -6.48
C ALA A 52 4.79 -21.21 -7.17
N ALA A 53 5.33 -20.33 -8.01
CA ALA A 53 6.59 -20.52 -8.71
C ALA A 53 7.83 -20.17 -7.86
N TYR A 54 7.66 -19.48 -6.72
CA TYR A 54 8.77 -19.04 -5.89
C TYR A 54 9.17 -20.10 -4.85
N ASP A 55 10.39 -20.63 -4.96
CA ASP A 55 10.93 -21.67 -4.08
C ASP A 55 12.21 -21.25 -3.32
N LYS A 56 12.64 -19.99 -3.46
CA LYS A 56 13.89 -19.51 -2.82
C LYS A 56 13.76 -19.15 -1.33
N GLY A 57 12.53 -19.09 -0.81
CA GLY A 57 12.27 -18.71 0.59
C GLY A 57 10.79 -18.74 0.96
N PRO A 58 10.43 -18.29 2.16
CA PRO A 58 9.05 -18.13 2.55
C PRO A 58 8.39 -16.98 1.77
N SER A 59 7.09 -17.09 1.52
CA SER A 59 6.30 -16.04 0.88
C SER A 59 4.95 -15.87 1.57
N ALA A 60 4.44 -14.66 1.56
CA ALA A 60 3.14 -14.30 2.11
C ALA A 60 2.38 -13.41 1.11
N ILE A 61 1.09 -13.66 0.97
CA ILE A 61 0.16 -12.78 0.28
C ILE A 61 -0.94 -12.40 1.26
N ARG A 62 -1.17 -11.11 1.44
CA ARG A 62 -2.30 -10.62 2.23
C ARG A 62 -3.37 -10.03 1.30
N TYR A 63 -4.62 -10.33 1.58
CA TYR A 63 -5.75 -9.85 0.76
C TYR A 63 -6.98 -9.60 1.64
N PRO A 64 -7.87 -8.67 1.24
CA PRO A 64 -9.00 -8.28 2.06
C PRO A 64 -10.11 -9.35 2.08
N ARG A 65 -10.98 -9.25 3.06
CA ARG A 65 -12.33 -9.80 3.00
C ARG A 65 -13.26 -8.70 2.47
N GLY A 66 -13.84 -8.91 1.30
CA GLY A 66 -14.73 -7.92 0.69
C GLY A 66 -15.03 -8.21 -0.77
N PRO A 67 -15.83 -7.37 -1.40
CA PRO A 67 -16.10 -7.48 -2.83
C PRO A 67 -14.81 -7.20 -3.63
N ILE A 68 -14.76 -7.79 -4.82
CA ILE A 68 -13.72 -7.47 -5.81
C ILE A 68 -14.02 -6.11 -6.47
N ARG A 69 -13.01 -5.48 -7.07
CA ARG A 69 -13.19 -4.21 -7.81
C ARG A 69 -14.01 -4.37 -9.09
N GLY A 70 -14.13 -5.58 -9.61
CA GLY A 70 -14.85 -5.89 -10.85
C GLY A 70 -14.04 -5.56 -12.10
N THR A 71 -12.72 -5.66 -12.03
CA THR A 71 -11.84 -5.48 -13.19
C THR A 71 -12.06 -6.60 -14.21
N ALA A 72 -11.91 -6.30 -15.51
CA ALA A 72 -12.00 -7.34 -16.53
C ALA A 72 -10.95 -8.44 -16.29
N VAL A 73 -11.39 -9.69 -16.20
CA VAL A 73 -10.50 -10.81 -15.89
C VAL A 73 -9.52 -11.04 -17.05
N LYS A 74 -8.24 -11.08 -16.75
CA LYS A 74 -7.19 -11.41 -17.71
C LYS A 74 -7.29 -12.87 -18.16
N GLU A 75 -7.08 -13.12 -19.44
CA GLU A 75 -7.01 -14.49 -19.97
C GLU A 75 -5.70 -15.20 -19.58
N GLN A 76 -4.62 -14.44 -19.47
CA GLN A 76 -3.30 -14.98 -19.16
C GLN A 76 -2.80 -14.44 -17.81
N ARG A 77 -2.21 -15.35 -17.04
CA ARG A 77 -1.54 -15.05 -15.77
C ARG A 77 -0.10 -14.67 -16.03
N GLU A 78 0.39 -13.74 -15.26
CA GLU A 78 1.78 -13.27 -15.33
C GLU A 78 2.58 -13.70 -14.11
N LEU A 79 3.87 -13.91 -14.31
CA LEU A 79 4.83 -14.02 -13.21
C LEU A 79 5.36 -12.61 -12.93
N LEU A 80 5.06 -12.09 -11.74
CA LEU A 80 5.56 -10.79 -11.33
C LEU A 80 7.03 -10.88 -10.94
N GLU A 81 7.81 -9.90 -11.36
CA GLU A 81 9.19 -9.76 -10.89
C GLU A 81 9.17 -9.34 -9.42
N ILE A 82 9.75 -10.18 -8.54
CA ILE A 82 9.72 -9.96 -7.09
C ILE A 82 10.44 -8.66 -6.73
N GLY A 83 9.77 -7.84 -5.93
CA GLY A 83 10.29 -6.54 -5.50
C GLY A 83 10.16 -5.43 -6.54
N LYS A 84 9.34 -5.61 -7.59
CA LYS A 84 9.07 -4.58 -8.59
C LYS A 84 7.70 -3.96 -8.44
N ALA A 85 7.70 -2.66 -8.29
CA ALA A 85 6.51 -1.82 -8.28
C ALA A 85 6.02 -1.55 -9.71
N GLU A 86 4.76 -1.14 -9.81
CA GLU A 86 4.16 -0.63 -11.04
C GLU A 86 3.98 0.88 -10.92
N VAL A 87 4.60 1.64 -11.83
CA VAL A 87 4.34 3.06 -11.96
C VAL A 87 3.15 3.25 -12.91
N VAL A 88 1.98 3.55 -12.33
CA VAL A 88 0.73 3.69 -13.07
C VAL A 88 0.62 5.06 -13.73
N ALA A 89 1.13 6.09 -13.08
CA ALA A 89 1.21 7.45 -13.62
C ALA A 89 2.51 8.12 -13.15
N ASP A 90 3.14 8.89 -14.04
CA ASP A 90 4.30 9.70 -13.70
C ASP A 90 3.89 11.09 -13.20
N GLY A 91 4.72 11.73 -12.38
CA GLY A 91 4.48 13.05 -11.82
C GLY A 91 5.74 13.60 -11.16
N ALA A 92 5.74 14.91 -10.86
CA ALA A 92 6.92 15.61 -10.40
C ALA A 92 6.76 16.38 -9.08
N ASP A 93 5.53 16.64 -8.61
CA ASP A 93 5.30 17.37 -7.36
C ASP A 93 5.08 16.42 -6.18
N VAL A 94 4.27 15.38 -6.39
CA VAL A 94 3.84 14.42 -5.36
C VAL A 94 3.93 13.01 -5.90
N ALA A 95 4.39 12.06 -5.10
CA ALA A 95 4.27 10.64 -5.40
C ALA A 95 3.34 9.95 -4.40
N LEU A 96 2.23 9.39 -4.89
CA LEU A 96 1.29 8.59 -4.11
C LEU A 96 1.61 7.11 -4.29
N ILE A 97 1.76 6.40 -3.17
CA ILE A 97 2.15 4.99 -3.15
C ILE A 97 1.04 4.21 -2.45
N GLY A 98 0.14 3.62 -3.23
CA GLY A 98 -1.06 2.93 -2.74
C GLY A 98 -0.87 1.43 -2.63
N LEU A 99 -0.84 0.89 -1.42
CA LEU A 99 -0.68 -0.54 -1.18
C LEU A 99 -2.04 -1.25 -1.14
N GLY A 100 -2.19 -2.26 -2.00
CA GLY A 100 -3.35 -3.14 -1.99
C GLY A 100 -4.66 -2.37 -2.18
N THR A 101 -5.67 -2.65 -1.35
CA THR A 101 -7.00 -2.00 -1.43
C THR A 101 -6.97 -0.48 -1.25
N MET A 102 -5.92 0.05 -0.61
CA MET A 102 -5.76 1.50 -0.45
C MET A 102 -5.29 2.19 -1.73
N PHE A 103 -5.00 1.45 -2.78
CA PHE A 103 -4.66 1.99 -4.10
C PHE A 103 -5.81 2.84 -4.68
N GLU A 104 -7.06 2.41 -4.51
CA GLU A 104 -8.23 3.19 -4.95
C GLU A 104 -8.32 4.56 -4.26
N MET A 105 -7.99 4.62 -2.97
CA MET A 105 -7.93 5.90 -2.25
C MET A 105 -6.81 6.80 -2.80
N ALA A 106 -5.65 6.22 -3.15
CA ALA A 106 -4.57 6.94 -3.79
C ALA A 106 -4.95 7.47 -5.17
N GLU A 107 -5.71 6.70 -5.98
CA GLU A 107 -6.27 7.14 -7.27
C GLU A 107 -7.15 8.39 -7.09
N ARG A 108 -8.12 8.34 -6.17
CA ARG A 108 -8.99 9.50 -5.87
C ARG A 108 -8.21 10.71 -5.35
N THR A 109 -7.22 10.46 -4.49
CA THR A 109 -6.33 11.53 -3.98
C THR A 109 -5.55 12.18 -5.12
N LYS A 110 -5.06 11.38 -6.08
CA LYS A 110 -4.39 11.88 -7.29
C LYS A 110 -5.29 12.83 -8.07
N GLU A 111 -6.52 12.42 -8.37
CA GLU A 111 -7.50 13.25 -9.10
C GLU A 111 -7.74 14.59 -8.39
N MET A 112 -7.88 14.57 -7.05
CA MET A 112 -8.11 15.78 -6.25
C MET A 112 -6.89 16.72 -6.23
N LEU A 113 -5.68 16.19 -6.22
CA LEU A 113 -4.43 16.98 -6.27
C LEU A 113 -4.18 17.54 -7.67
N GLU A 114 -4.44 16.76 -8.72
CA GLU A 114 -4.35 17.21 -10.11
C GLU A 114 -5.36 18.32 -10.44
N ALA A 115 -6.56 18.25 -9.88
CA ALA A 115 -7.54 19.34 -9.98
C ALA A 115 -7.05 20.67 -9.35
N LYS A 116 -6.01 20.61 -8.52
CA LYS A 116 -5.33 21.78 -7.94
C LYS A 116 -4.05 22.18 -8.68
N GLY A 117 -3.80 21.57 -9.84
CA GLY A 117 -2.67 21.90 -10.74
C GLY A 117 -1.34 21.20 -10.36
N LEU A 118 -1.36 20.19 -9.50
CA LEU A 118 -0.15 19.43 -9.14
C LEU A 118 0.12 18.29 -10.13
N SER A 119 1.39 18.01 -10.40
CA SER A 119 1.85 16.87 -11.16
C SER A 119 2.06 15.67 -10.24
N VAL A 120 1.19 14.65 -10.32
CA VAL A 120 1.10 13.58 -9.32
C VAL A 120 1.47 12.23 -9.92
N ALA A 121 2.51 11.60 -9.37
CA ALA A 121 2.83 10.21 -9.66
C ALA A 121 1.94 9.26 -8.83
N LEU A 122 1.55 8.13 -9.44
CA LEU A 122 0.79 7.07 -8.78
C LEU A 122 1.53 5.74 -8.95
N ILE A 123 1.84 5.11 -7.82
CA ILE A 123 2.67 3.92 -7.74
C ILE A 123 1.92 2.83 -6.97
N ASN A 124 1.82 1.65 -7.57
CA ASN A 124 1.41 0.44 -6.90
C ASN A 124 2.68 -0.34 -6.47
N PRO A 125 3.01 -0.42 -5.20
CA PRO A 125 4.23 -1.05 -4.74
C PRO A 125 4.23 -2.57 -4.88
N ARG A 126 3.06 -3.23 -4.96
CA ARG A 126 2.89 -4.70 -5.05
C ARG A 126 3.50 -5.47 -3.89
N PHE A 127 4.77 -5.17 -3.58
CA PHE A 127 5.58 -5.86 -2.58
C PHE A 127 5.81 -4.96 -1.36
N ILE A 128 5.45 -5.51 -0.20
CA ILE A 128 5.78 -4.92 1.10
C ILE A 128 7.24 -5.26 1.42
N LYS A 129 7.68 -6.45 0.98
CA LYS A 129 9.05 -6.94 1.12
C LYS A 129 9.37 -7.95 -0.01
N PRO A 130 10.49 -7.79 -0.76
CA PRO A 130 11.35 -6.61 -0.72
C PRO A 130 10.67 -5.37 -1.33
N LEU A 131 11.08 -4.17 -0.91
CA LEU A 131 10.67 -2.92 -1.53
C LEU A 131 11.33 -2.74 -2.91
N ASP A 132 10.65 -2.08 -3.85
CA ASP A 132 11.31 -1.53 -5.04
C ASP A 132 12.03 -0.23 -4.67
N THR A 133 13.24 -0.38 -4.15
CA THR A 133 14.04 0.75 -3.67
C THR A 133 14.39 1.72 -4.78
N ALA A 134 14.60 1.24 -6.01
CA ALA A 134 14.93 2.07 -7.17
C ALA A 134 13.79 3.04 -7.52
N VAL A 135 12.56 2.55 -7.55
CA VAL A 135 11.37 3.39 -7.77
C VAL A 135 11.19 4.37 -6.62
N LEU A 136 11.28 3.90 -5.37
CA LEU A 136 11.12 4.76 -4.19
C LEU A 136 12.15 5.90 -4.16
N GLU A 137 13.43 5.60 -4.40
CA GLU A 137 14.48 6.61 -4.42
C GLU A 137 14.32 7.61 -5.59
N THR A 138 13.92 7.11 -6.77
CA THR A 138 13.66 7.96 -7.94
C THR A 138 12.60 9.00 -7.63
N TYR A 139 11.45 8.57 -7.11
CA TYR A 139 10.35 9.50 -6.82
C TYR A 139 10.60 10.34 -5.57
N ALA A 140 11.34 9.84 -4.59
CA ALA A 140 11.74 10.62 -3.43
C ALA A 140 12.72 11.76 -3.78
N ARG A 141 13.55 11.59 -4.80
CA ARG A 141 14.42 12.66 -5.29
C ARG A 141 13.72 13.62 -6.28
N LYS A 142 12.70 13.13 -7.00
CA LYS A 142 11.96 13.88 -8.01
C LYS A 142 10.86 14.74 -7.41
N CYS A 143 10.12 14.21 -6.43
CA CYS A 143 8.95 14.83 -5.86
C CYS A 143 9.27 15.59 -4.56
N ARG A 144 8.43 16.57 -4.24
CA ARG A 144 8.56 17.37 -3.01
C ARG A 144 8.05 16.63 -1.78
N VAL A 145 7.11 15.68 -2.00
CA VAL A 145 6.48 14.89 -0.94
C VAL A 145 6.11 13.49 -1.48
N LEU A 146 6.26 12.47 -0.66
CA LEU A 146 5.67 11.16 -0.88
C LEU A 146 4.48 10.97 0.04
N CYS A 147 3.46 10.22 -0.39
CA CYS A 147 2.35 9.81 0.47
C CYS A 147 2.10 8.32 0.32
N THR A 148 2.19 7.56 1.42
CA THR A 148 1.89 6.13 1.44
C THR A 148 0.49 5.87 1.94
N PHE A 149 -0.19 4.91 1.32
CA PHE A 149 -1.54 4.47 1.70
C PHE A 149 -1.48 2.99 2.03
N GLU A 150 -1.87 2.62 3.25
CA GLU A 150 -1.86 1.24 3.71
C GLU A 150 -3.05 0.92 4.63
N ASP A 151 -3.65 -0.25 4.46
CA ASP A 151 -4.69 -0.78 5.35
C ASP A 151 -4.03 -1.57 6.49
N HIS A 152 -3.29 -0.85 7.32
CA HIS A 152 -2.49 -1.34 8.45
C HIS A 152 -2.30 -0.19 9.44
N VAL A 153 -1.98 -0.49 10.70
CA VAL A 153 -1.62 0.54 11.68
C VAL A 153 -0.33 1.26 11.25
N MET A 154 -0.24 2.55 11.60
CA MET A 154 0.89 3.40 11.22
C MET A 154 2.24 2.88 11.71
N LEU A 155 2.27 2.21 12.88
CA LEU A 155 3.50 1.67 13.45
C LEU A 155 3.95 0.43 12.69
N HIS A 156 5.23 0.40 12.32
CA HIS A 156 5.89 -0.73 11.67
C HIS A 156 5.25 -1.21 10.36
N GLY A 157 4.31 -0.43 9.79
CA GLY A 157 3.64 -0.72 8.52
C GLY A 157 4.54 -0.51 7.29
N PHE A 158 3.91 -0.47 6.12
CA PHE A 158 4.58 -0.25 4.84
C PHE A 158 5.21 1.14 4.76
N GLY A 159 4.49 2.20 5.17
CA GLY A 159 5.02 3.57 5.16
C GLY A 159 6.22 3.73 6.09
N ALA A 160 6.27 3.00 7.21
CA ALA A 160 7.45 2.97 8.06
C ALA A 160 8.65 2.34 7.34
N ALA A 161 8.44 1.24 6.57
CA ALA A 161 9.50 0.63 5.77
C ALA A 161 10.05 1.58 4.70
N VAL A 162 9.18 2.35 4.05
CA VAL A 162 9.59 3.37 3.07
C VAL A 162 10.47 4.43 3.73
N ILE A 163 10.05 4.96 4.88
CA ILE A 163 10.83 5.96 5.63
C ILE A 163 12.19 5.39 6.06
N ASP A 164 12.21 4.19 6.65
CA ASP A 164 13.43 3.51 7.10
C ASP A 164 14.42 3.37 5.94
N HIS A 165 13.94 2.92 4.77
CA HIS A 165 14.79 2.79 3.59
C HIS A 165 15.35 4.13 3.13
N LEU A 166 14.50 5.13 2.90
CA LEU A 166 14.92 6.45 2.41
C LEU A 166 15.92 7.11 3.35
N HIS A 167 15.68 7.02 4.65
CA HIS A 167 16.61 7.54 5.66
C HIS A 167 17.97 6.82 5.61
N SER A 168 17.97 5.49 5.43
CA SER A 168 19.20 4.68 5.38
C SER A 168 20.13 5.04 4.21
N VAL A 169 19.56 5.60 3.11
CA VAL A 169 20.31 6.05 1.92
C VAL A 169 20.44 7.59 1.84
N GLY A 170 20.16 8.30 2.94
CA GLY A 170 20.34 9.74 3.06
C GLY A 170 19.33 10.59 2.27
N ILE A 171 18.14 10.06 1.99
CA ILE A 171 17.05 10.80 1.37
C ILE A 171 16.07 11.24 2.45
N HIS A 172 15.80 12.55 2.53
CA HIS A 172 14.99 13.17 3.59
C HIS A 172 13.71 13.82 3.06
N THR A 173 13.24 13.42 1.89
CA THR A 173 11.97 13.88 1.34
C THR A 173 10.84 13.53 2.30
N PRO A 174 9.96 14.48 2.66
CA PRO A 174 8.84 14.23 3.55
C PRO A 174 7.95 13.09 3.07
N VAL A 175 7.59 12.18 3.96
CA VAL A 175 6.64 11.10 3.70
C VAL A 175 5.42 11.28 4.59
N GLU A 176 4.27 11.55 3.98
CA GLU A 176 2.99 11.49 4.67
C GLU A 176 2.48 10.05 4.65
N ARG A 177 1.80 9.63 5.72
CA ARG A 177 1.29 8.27 5.84
C ARG A 177 -0.22 8.29 6.09
N ILE A 178 -0.96 7.61 5.24
CA ILE A 178 -2.41 7.36 5.40
C ILE A 178 -2.54 5.91 5.85
N ALA A 179 -2.76 5.74 7.14
CA ALA A 179 -2.77 4.46 7.84
C ALA A 179 -3.61 4.57 9.11
N TRP A 180 -4.00 3.44 9.68
CA TRP A 180 -4.77 3.38 10.92
C TRP A 180 -3.94 3.86 12.11
N PRO A 181 -4.57 4.46 13.14
CA PRO A 181 -3.91 4.79 14.40
C PRO A 181 -3.44 3.53 15.13
N ASP A 182 -2.57 3.70 16.13
CA ASP A 182 -2.05 2.61 16.98
C ASP A 182 -3.07 2.25 18.05
N GLU A 183 -4.20 1.66 17.62
CA GLU A 183 -5.28 1.22 18.49
C GLU A 183 -6.05 0.04 17.88
N PHE A 184 -6.82 -0.68 18.69
CA PHE A 184 -7.77 -1.67 18.20
C PHE A 184 -9.01 -0.98 17.66
N ILE A 185 -9.24 -1.13 16.35
CA ILE A 185 -10.38 -0.53 15.66
C ILE A 185 -11.64 -1.37 15.97
N GLU A 186 -12.70 -0.70 16.38
CA GLU A 186 -13.98 -1.32 16.68
C GLU A 186 -14.64 -1.95 15.42
N HIS A 187 -15.66 -2.77 15.63
CA HIS A 187 -16.46 -3.30 14.53
C HIS A 187 -17.36 -2.21 13.92
N GLY A 188 -17.63 -2.32 12.65
CA GLY A 188 -18.51 -1.39 11.94
C GLY A 188 -18.37 -1.48 10.43
N LYS A 189 -19.17 -0.68 9.72
CA LYS A 189 -19.04 -0.59 8.27
C LYS A 189 -17.69 0.00 7.88
N PRO A 190 -16.96 -0.60 6.94
CA PRO A 190 -15.62 -0.13 6.56
C PRO A 190 -15.56 1.35 6.19
N GLU A 191 -16.55 1.86 5.47
CA GLU A 191 -16.62 3.26 5.05
C GLU A 191 -16.72 4.19 6.26
N THR A 192 -17.64 3.89 7.20
CA THR A 192 -17.83 4.66 8.42
C THR A 192 -16.57 4.68 9.29
N LEU A 193 -15.92 3.53 9.44
CA LEU A 193 -14.68 3.43 10.23
C LEU A 193 -13.56 4.23 9.57
N ARG A 194 -13.40 4.17 8.25
CA ARG A 194 -12.41 4.98 7.53
C ARG A 194 -12.67 6.47 7.69
N GLU A 195 -13.91 6.92 7.57
CA GLU A 195 -14.29 8.31 7.80
C GLU A 195 -13.95 8.77 9.23
N LEU A 196 -14.33 8.00 10.25
CA LEU A 196 -14.07 8.30 11.66
C LEU A 196 -12.58 8.46 11.95
N HIS A 197 -11.73 7.66 11.32
CA HIS A 197 -10.27 7.68 11.52
C HIS A 197 -9.53 8.52 10.49
N GLY A 198 -10.24 9.23 9.61
CA GLY A 198 -9.63 10.12 8.61
C GLY A 198 -8.87 9.40 7.49
N LEU A 199 -9.23 8.15 7.20
CA LEU A 199 -8.71 7.41 6.05
C LEU A 199 -9.61 7.67 4.84
N THR A 200 -9.59 8.91 4.33
CA THR A 200 -10.33 9.33 3.14
C THR A 200 -9.43 10.10 2.17
N ALA A 201 -9.84 10.19 0.91
CA ALA A 201 -9.07 10.92 -0.11
C ALA A 201 -9.00 12.43 0.20
N GLU A 202 -10.05 13.00 0.79
CA GLU A 202 -10.12 14.39 1.20
C GLU A 202 -9.10 14.72 2.29
N VAL A 203 -9.02 13.87 3.31
CA VAL A 203 -8.06 14.02 4.41
C VAL A 203 -6.63 13.81 3.89
N ALA A 204 -6.41 12.80 3.05
CA ALA A 204 -5.11 12.55 2.42
C ALA A 204 -4.66 13.76 1.58
N THR A 205 -5.56 14.30 0.75
CA THR A 205 -5.31 15.51 -0.05
C THR A 205 -4.90 16.68 0.85
N SER A 206 -5.66 16.93 1.93
CA SER A 206 -5.38 18.03 2.86
C SER A 206 -4.02 17.86 3.55
N LYS A 207 -3.68 16.66 3.99
CA LYS A 207 -2.38 16.34 4.60
C LYS A 207 -1.21 16.54 3.63
N VAL A 208 -1.35 16.06 2.38
CA VAL A 208 -0.33 16.26 1.34
C VAL A 208 -0.12 17.76 1.06
N LEU A 209 -1.20 18.53 0.90
CA LEU A 209 -1.10 19.98 0.68
C LEU A 209 -0.41 20.69 1.84
N ALA A 210 -0.70 20.30 3.07
CA ALA A 210 -0.04 20.87 4.26
C ALA A 210 1.48 20.58 4.29
N ARG A 211 1.94 19.50 3.66
CA ARG A 211 3.38 19.20 3.51
C ARG A 211 4.05 20.00 2.40
N LEU A 212 3.29 20.46 1.43
CA LEU A 212 3.81 21.26 0.32
C LEU A 212 4.01 22.75 0.67
N GLY A 213 3.35 23.24 1.73
CA GLY A 213 3.44 24.60 2.25
C GLY A 213 2.34 25.49 1.72
#